data_451a8a32ff39a66211287f68bbc82f5e
#
_entry.id   451a8a32ff39a66211287f68bbc82f5e
#
_cell.length_a   1.000
_cell.length_b   1.000
_cell.length_c   1.000
_cell.angle_alpha   90.00
_cell.angle_beta   90.00
_cell.angle_gamma   90.00
#
_symmetry.space_group_name_H-M   'P 1'
#
loop_
_entity.id
_entity.type
_entity.pdbx_description
1 polymer ?
#
loop_
_entity_poly.entity_id
_entity_poly.type
_entity_poly.pdbx_seq_one_letter_code
_entity_poly.pdbx_strand_id
1 'polypeptide(L)'
;MVVGAANLDRMVYVDQLPAVGATIMGQRYEEHPGGKGSNQAVAASLWGTQTQFVGCLGEDEAGTILREAMLSAGVNLDLLQTHPIGSGLALDFVDQSGRYQAVVISRANEYVTSDFLKPDPTFWKDIGLVVQQLEIPFETVDAIGRMALSFDVPVLLNAAPAAKIPKSWWDWINMLVVNEVEACALTGLEIQNPQDAEIAAQQLHNHCQNVLITLGEKGVLLCNAEGIQHLQAYRVRVVSTLGAGDAFVGVLAAEWVRHQDLRQAAEQANRAAAASVQRSGAQVSYVRPNELGNWGVS
;
A
#
# COMPACT_ATOMS: atom_id res chain seq x y z
N MET A 1 2.33 1.91 -12.90
CA MET A 1 2.40 3.27 -12.30
C MET A 1 1.80 3.23 -10.91
N VAL A 2 2.46 3.78 -9.91
CA VAL A 2 1.93 3.92 -8.55
C VAL A 2 1.72 5.39 -8.25
N VAL A 3 0.50 5.76 -7.84
CA VAL A 3 0.12 7.14 -7.51
C VAL A 3 -0.24 7.18 -6.03
N GLY A 4 0.46 7.98 -5.23
CA GLY A 4 0.19 7.99 -3.80
C GLY A 4 1.15 8.82 -2.97
N ALA A 5 1.03 8.68 -1.66
CA ALA A 5 1.83 9.41 -0.69
C ALA A 5 3.21 8.80 -0.45
N ALA A 6 4.14 9.68 -0.05
CA ALA A 6 5.41 9.31 0.55
C ALA A 6 5.60 10.08 1.85
N ASN A 7 5.92 9.40 2.94
CA ASN A 7 6.10 9.96 4.26
C ASN A 7 7.46 9.57 4.83
N LEU A 8 8.09 10.44 5.59
CA LEU A 8 9.17 10.04 6.47
C LEU A 8 8.56 9.61 7.82
N ASP A 9 8.66 8.31 8.12
CA ASP A 9 8.14 7.76 9.37
C ASP A 9 9.17 7.97 10.48
N ARG A 10 8.78 8.68 11.53
CA ARG A 10 9.58 9.00 12.71
C ARG A 10 9.09 8.18 13.89
N MET A 11 9.83 7.13 14.21
CA MET A 11 9.48 6.18 15.27
C MET A 11 10.18 6.54 16.57
N VAL A 12 9.39 6.78 17.62
CA VAL A 12 9.86 7.02 19.00
C VAL A 12 9.49 5.81 19.86
N TYR A 13 10.48 5.15 20.41
CA TYR A 13 10.28 4.03 21.30
C TYR A 13 10.25 4.50 22.75
N VAL A 14 9.24 4.06 23.50
CA VAL A 14 8.96 4.48 24.86
C VAL A 14 8.66 3.26 25.74
N ASP A 15 8.77 3.40 27.06
CA ASP A 15 8.35 2.34 28.00
C ASP A 15 6.83 2.12 27.96
N GLN A 16 6.09 3.21 27.98
CA GLN A 16 4.63 3.24 27.92
C GLN A 16 4.18 4.45 27.09
N LEU A 17 3.07 4.31 26.38
CA LEU A 17 2.48 5.43 25.67
C LEU A 17 2.09 6.54 26.66
N PRO A 18 2.37 7.84 26.34
CA PRO A 18 2.09 8.93 27.27
C PRO A 18 0.59 9.08 27.51
N ALA A 19 0.21 9.25 28.77
CA ALA A 19 -1.14 9.66 29.12
C ALA A 19 -1.37 11.13 28.74
N VAL A 20 -2.65 11.51 28.61
CA VAL A 20 -3.00 12.91 28.31
C VAL A 20 -2.39 13.86 29.36
N GLY A 21 -1.64 14.86 28.90
CA GLY A 21 -0.96 15.84 29.76
C GLY A 21 0.39 15.39 30.34
N ALA A 22 0.84 14.16 30.05
CA ALA A 22 2.13 13.66 30.54
C ALA A 22 3.26 13.95 29.54
N THR A 23 4.45 14.26 30.07
CA THR A 23 5.71 14.27 29.32
C THR A 23 6.53 13.06 29.78
N ILE A 24 7.03 12.29 28.83
CA ILE A 24 7.85 11.10 29.11
C ILE A 24 9.17 11.19 28.35
N MET A 25 10.16 10.40 28.79
CA MET A 25 11.42 10.26 28.08
C MET A 25 11.34 9.11 27.09
N GLY A 26 11.74 9.36 25.83
CA GLY A 26 11.91 8.31 24.83
C GLY A 26 13.21 7.54 25.05
N GLN A 27 13.24 6.29 24.62
CA GLN A 27 14.39 5.41 24.72
C GLN A 27 15.23 5.38 23.44
N ARG A 28 14.54 5.38 22.29
CA ARG A 28 15.16 5.25 20.96
C ARG A 28 14.33 6.05 19.95
N TYR A 29 15.02 6.54 18.94
CA TYR A 29 14.45 7.25 17.80
C TYR A 29 14.98 6.65 16.50
N GLU A 30 14.13 6.45 15.53
CA GLU A 30 14.47 5.98 14.19
C GLU A 30 13.69 6.73 13.13
N GLU A 31 14.27 6.87 11.94
CA GLU A 31 13.59 7.40 10.75
C GLU A 31 13.60 6.32 9.66
N HIS A 32 12.45 6.13 9.02
CA HIS A 32 12.28 5.18 7.94
C HIS A 32 11.52 5.82 6.78
N PRO A 33 11.94 5.56 5.52
CA PRO A 33 11.11 5.86 4.38
C PRO A 33 9.80 5.08 4.46
N GLY A 34 8.68 5.77 4.27
CA GLY A 34 7.33 5.22 4.40
C GLY A 34 6.34 5.94 3.50
N GLY A 35 5.05 5.83 3.84
CA GLY A 35 3.93 6.23 3.02
C GLY A 35 3.51 5.13 2.06
N LYS A 36 2.20 4.84 2.00
CA LYS A 36 1.67 3.67 1.27
C LYS A 36 2.07 3.68 -0.21
N GLY A 37 2.00 4.84 -0.87
CA GLY A 37 2.37 4.96 -2.28
C GLY A 37 3.83 4.61 -2.53
N SER A 38 4.77 5.23 -1.80
CA SER A 38 6.19 4.95 -1.96
C SER A 38 6.54 3.52 -1.55
N ASN A 39 5.93 2.97 -0.49
CA ASN A 39 6.12 1.60 -0.06
C ASN A 39 5.73 0.59 -1.15
N GLN A 40 4.54 0.76 -1.73
CA GLN A 40 4.03 -0.10 -2.80
C GLN A 40 4.84 0.02 -4.08
N ALA A 41 5.32 1.23 -4.41
CA ALA A 41 6.20 1.45 -5.56
C ALA A 41 7.56 0.73 -5.37
N VAL A 42 8.16 0.85 -4.19
CA VAL A 42 9.40 0.16 -3.84
C VAL A 42 9.22 -1.36 -3.89
N ALA A 43 8.14 -1.88 -3.29
CA ALA A 43 7.87 -3.32 -3.31
C ALA A 43 7.71 -3.85 -4.75
N ALA A 44 6.95 -3.16 -5.61
CA ALA A 44 6.77 -3.54 -7.01
C ALA A 44 8.09 -3.51 -7.79
N SER A 45 8.90 -2.48 -7.61
CA SER A 45 10.20 -2.32 -8.28
C SER A 45 11.19 -3.41 -7.86
N LEU A 46 11.29 -3.71 -6.57
CA LEU A 46 12.14 -4.79 -6.05
C LEU A 46 11.78 -6.16 -6.63
N TRP A 47 10.53 -6.33 -7.06
CA TRP A 47 10.04 -7.53 -7.76
C TRP A 47 10.23 -7.48 -9.28
N GLY A 48 11.02 -6.51 -9.78
CA GLY A 48 11.51 -6.47 -11.15
C GLY A 48 10.51 -5.90 -12.16
N THR A 49 9.47 -5.19 -11.71
CA THR A 49 8.55 -4.46 -12.58
C THR A 49 9.06 -3.04 -12.80
N GLN A 50 9.03 -2.56 -14.04
CA GLN A 50 9.28 -1.14 -14.31
C GLN A 50 8.20 -0.31 -13.62
N THR A 51 8.60 0.37 -12.53
CA THR A 51 7.67 1.07 -11.66
C THR A 51 7.93 2.57 -11.73
N GLN A 52 6.91 3.33 -12.09
CA GLN A 52 6.90 4.79 -12.04
C GLN A 52 6.09 5.26 -10.84
N PHE A 53 6.67 6.15 -10.04
CA PHE A 53 5.99 6.77 -8.92
C PHE A 53 5.49 8.17 -9.27
N VAL A 54 4.26 8.43 -8.90
CA VAL A 54 3.57 9.72 -9.02
C VAL A 54 3.19 10.17 -7.62
N GLY A 55 3.77 11.27 -7.18
CA GLY A 55 3.58 11.80 -5.83
C GLY A 55 4.19 13.20 -5.71
N CYS A 56 4.21 13.74 -4.50
CA CYS A 56 4.79 15.04 -4.22
C CYS A 56 5.66 14.98 -2.96
N LEU A 57 6.87 15.49 -3.05
CA LEU A 57 7.81 15.61 -1.92
C LEU A 57 8.07 17.08 -1.58
N GLY A 58 8.54 17.31 -0.37
CA GLY A 58 9.08 18.60 0.04
C GLY A 58 10.49 18.84 -0.50
N GLU A 59 10.88 20.11 -0.54
CA GLU A 59 12.27 20.56 -0.74
C GLU A 59 13.02 20.56 0.60
N ASP A 60 12.98 19.42 1.32
CA ASP A 60 13.52 19.25 2.67
C ASP A 60 14.36 17.96 2.78
N GLU A 61 14.97 17.76 3.95
CA GLU A 61 15.78 16.58 4.22
C GLU A 61 14.97 15.29 4.08
N ALA A 62 13.72 15.29 4.55
CA ALA A 62 12.82 14.16 4.41
C ALA A 62 12.56 13.83 2.94
N GLY A 63 12.36 14.84 2.09
CA GLY A 63 12.20 14.66 0.65
C GLY A 63 13.44 14.05 -0.02
N THR A 64 14.63 14.44 0.43
CA THR A 64 15.89 13.86 -0.04
C THR A 64 15.99 12.38 0.33
N ILE A 65 15.73 12.03 1.59
CA ILE A 65 15.75 10.63 2.08
C ILE A 65 14.76 9.77 1.30
N LEU A 66 13.53 10.23 1.13
CA LEU A 66 12.46 9.51 0.43
C LEU A 66 12.80 9.29 -1.05
N ARG A 67 13.35 10.31 -1.72
CA ARG A 67 13.78 10.24 -3.11
C ARG A 67 14.90 9.21 -3.29
N GLU A 68 15.92 9.25 -2.44
CA GLU A 68 17.07 8.32 -2.48
C GLU A 68 16.62 6.88 -2.23
N ALA A 69 15.71 6.65 -1.28
CA ALA A 69 15.17 5.32 -1.01
C ALA A 69 14.45 4.72 -2.23
N MET A 70 13.57 5.48 -2.87
CA MET A 70 12.85 5.04 -4.07
C MET A 70 13.80 4.82 -5.26
N LEU A 71 14.74 5.73 -5.50
CA LEU A 71 15.74 5.58 -6.57
C LEU A 71 16.62 4.35 -6.37
N SER A 72 17.07 4.09 -5.14
CA SER A 72 17.90 2.92 -4.83
C SER A 72 17.17 1.59 -5.04
N ALA A 73 15.85 1.61 -4.93
CA ALA A 73 14.98 0.48 -5.25
C ALA A 73 14.71 0.33 -6.77
N GLY A 74 15.12 1.30 -7.59
CA GLY A 74 14.91 1.29 -9.05
C GLY A 74 13.58 1.89 -9.50
N VAL A 75 12.90 2.66 -8.64
CA VAL A 75 11.66 3.35 -9.00
C VAL A 75 11.97 4.55 -9.89
N ASN A 76 11.25 4.69 -11.00
CA ASN A 76 11.31 5.89 -11.85
C ASN A 76 10.55 7.05 -11.18
N LEU A 77 11.19 8.21 -11.10
CA LEU A 77 10.68 9.43 -10.44
C LEU A 77 10.48 10.61 -11.41
N ASP A 78 10.40 10.37 -12.73
CA ASP A 78 10.25 11.45 -13.72
C ASP A 78 8.95 12.25 -13.54
N LEU A 79 7.94 11.67 -12.90
CA LEU A 79 6.66 12.32 -12.58
C LEU A 79 6.53 12.74 -11.10
N LEU A 80 7.64 12.74 -10.37
CA LEU A 80 7.63 13.20 -8.98
C LEU A 80 7.61 14.72 -8.92
N GLN A 81 6.63 15.26 -8.21
CA GLN A 81 6.48 16.69 -7.97
C GLN A 81 7.23 17.12 -6.71
N THR A 82 7.46 18.44 -6.58
CA THR A 82 8.00 19.05 -5.37
C THR A 82 7.14 20.22 -4.92
N HIS A 83 7.06 20.43 -3.60
CA HIS A 83 6.31 21.53 -3.00
C HIS A 83 7.05 22.08 -1.77
N PRO A 84 7.15 23.43 -1.58
CA PRO A 84 7.94 24.01 -0.50
C PRO A 84 7.40 23.78 0.92
N ILE A 85 6.16 23.26 1.07
CA ILE A 85 5.54 22.97 2.37
C ILE A 85 6.26 21.86 3.17
N GLY A 86 7.14 21.12 2.50
CA GLY A 86 7.85 19.97 3.07
C GLY A 86 7.15 18.63 2.83
N SER A 87 7.91 17.56 2.99
CA SER A 87 7.47 16.19 2.77
C SER A 87 6.48 15.72 3.83
N GLY A 88 5.65 14.72 3.48
CA GLY A 88 4.78 14.04 4.42
C GLY A 88 5.57 13.41 5.57
N LEU A 89 4.97 13.38 6.75
CA LEU A 89 5.56 12.81 7.97
C LEU A 89 4.56 11.87 8.64
N ALA A 90 5.04 10.76 9.17
CA ALA A 90 4.34 10.00 10.20
C ALA A 90 5.12 10.08 11.51
N LEU A 91 4.40 10.26 12.62
CA LEU A 91 4.96 10.27 13.96
C LEU A 91 4.40 9.05 14.68
N ASP A 92 5.25 8.08 14.95
CA ASP A 92 4.89 6.81 15.55
C ASP A 92 5.47 6.67 16.95
N PHE A 93 4.64 6.39 17.93
CA PHE A 93 5.05 6.05 19.28
C PHE A 93 4.84 4.56 19.49
N VAL A 94 5.90 3.84 19.85
CA VAL A 94 5.88 2.39 20.04
C VAL A 94 6.28 2.05 21.46
N ASP A 95 5.43 1.33 22.22
CA ASP A 95 5.76 0.89 23.56
C ASP A 95 6.41 -0.51 23.59
N GLN A 96 6.91 -0.92 24.77
CA GLN A 96 7.55 -2.22 24.98
C GLN A 96 6.66 -3.43 24.69
N SER A 97 5.33 -3.26 24.73
CA SER A 97 4.38 -4.32 24.39
C SER A 97 4.07 -4.39 22.88
N GLY A 98 4.66 -3.50 22.07
CA GLY A 98 4.41 -3.41 20.62
C GLY A 98 3.14 -2.65 20.26
N ARG A 99 2.45 -2.01 21.23
CA ARG A 99 1.34 -1.10 20.91
C ARG A 99 1.90 0.18 20.31
N TYR A 100 1.23 0.71 19.31
CA TYR A 100 1.65 1.95 18.68
C TYR A 100 0.49 2.95 18.55
N GLN A 101 0.86 4.22 18.46
CA GLN A 101 0.00 5.33 18.08
C GLN A 101 0.69 6.10 16.98
N ALA A 102 -0.03 6.39 15.90
CA ALA A 102 0.49 7.09 14.74
C ALA A 102 -0.30 8.37 14.48
N VAL A 103 0.42 9.41 14.05
CA VAL A 103 -0.18 10.65 13.52
C VAL A 103 0.50 10.93 12.19
N VAL A 104 -0.30 11.00 11.11
CA VAL A 104 0.19 11.34 9.78
C VAL A 104 -0.09 12.82 9.50
N ILE A 105 0.91 13.51 8.97
CA ILE A 105 0.85 14.90 8.53
C ILE A 105 1.15 14.91 7.04
N SER A 106 0.12 15.04 6.21
CA SER A 106 0.19 14.85 4.75
C SER A 106 1.12 15.84 4.03
N ARG A 107 1.12 17.14 4.40
CA ARG A 107 1.99 18.17 3.84
C ARG A 107 2.02 18.11 2.30
N ALA A 108 3.17 17.83 1.65
CA ALA A 108 3.29 17.76 0.20
C ALA A 108 2.34 16.74 -0.46
N ASN A 109 1.92 15.69 0.25
CA ASN A 109 0.96 14.72 -0.29
C ASN A 109 -0.41 15.34 -0.62
N GLU A 110 -0.81 16.43 0.06
CA GLU A 110 -2.05 17.19 -0.25
C GLU A 110 -1.97 17.95 -1.59
N TYR A 111 -0.78 18.08 -2.16
CA TYR A 111 -0.52 18.78 -3.42
C TYR A 111 -0.28 17.84 -4.60
N VAL A 112 -0.48 16.54 -4.41
CA VAL A 112 -0.51 15.61 -5.54
C VAL A 112 -1.75 15.91 -6.36
N THR A 113 -1.56 16.34 -7.61
CA THR A 113 -2.64 16.65 -8.56
C THR A 113 -2.56 15.76 -9.80
N SER A 114 -3.62 15.70 -10.57
CA SER A 114 -3.65 14.97 -11.84
C SER A 114 -3.18 15.80 -13.04
N ASP A 115 -2.94 17.10 -12.86
CA ASP A 115 -2.71 18.06 -13.96
C ASP A 115 -1.45 17.78 -14.79
N PHE A 116 -0.46 17.09 -14.19
CA PHE A 116 0.77 16.70 -14.89
C PHE A 116 0.61 15.41 -15.72
N LEU A 117 -0.41 14.60 -15.46
CA LEU A 117 -0.75 13.44 -16.28
C LEU A 117 -1.55 13.89 -17.48
N LYS A 118 -0.86 14.07 -18.59
CA LYS A 118 -1.53 14.44 -19.85
C LYS A 118 -2.39 13.28 -20.35
N PRO A 119 -3.55 13.57 -20.95
CA PRO A 119 -4.36 12.57 -21.63
C PRO A 119 -3.72 12.22 -22.99
N ASP A 120 -2.49 11.71 -22.95
CA ASP A 120 -1.70 11.30 -24.12
C ASP A 120 -1.75 9.78 -24.27
N PRO A 121 -2.40 9.25 -25.31
CA PRO A 121 -2.49 7.81 -25.54
C PRO A 121 -1.11 7.13 -25.65
N THR A 122 -0.06 7.87 -26.06
CA THR A 122 1.29 7.28 -26.17
C THR A 122 1.91 7.01 -24.82
N PHE A 123 1.60 7.83 -23.81
CA PHE A 123 2.01 7.61 -22.44
C PHE A 123 1.23 6.44 -21.80
N TRP A 124 -0.11 6.44 -21.94
CA TRP A 124 -0.98 5.48 -21.26
C TRP A 124 -0.85 4.05 -21.79
N LYS A 125 -0.50 3.86 -23.07
CA LYS A 125 -0.32 2.52 -23.67
C LYS A 125 0.79 1.68 -23.01
N ASP A 126 1.76 2.34 -22.39
CA ASP A 126 2.89 1.68 -21.73
C ASP A 126 2.61 1.40 -20.23
N ILE A 127 1.42 1.81 -19.72
CA ILE A 127 1.00 1.58 -18.33
C ILE A 127 0.15 0.32 -18.27
N GLY A 128 0.70 -0.75 -17.70
CA GLY A 128 -0.03 -2.02 -17.53
C GLY A 128 -0.99 -2.04 -16.35
N LEU A 129 -0.78 -1.19 -15.34
CA LEU A 129 -1.62 -1.08 -14.13
C LEU A 129 -1.38 0.25 -13.43
N VAL A 130 -2.45 0.87 -12.93
CA VAL A 130 -2.40 1.97 -11.97
C VAL A 130 -2.68 1.44 -10.58
N VAL A 131 -1.83 1.77 -9.61
CA VAL A 131 -2.02 1.43 -8.19
C VAL A 131 -2.22 2.73 -7.42
N GLN A 132 -3.29 2.80 -6.62
CA GLN A 132 -3.64 3.98 -5.81
C GLN A 132 -3.99 3.58 -4.38
N GLN A 133 -3.88 4.55 -3.45
CA GLN A 133 -4.28 4.45 -2.05
C GLN A 133 -5.03 5.72 -1.65
N LEU A 134 -5.42 5.85 -0.37
CA LEU A 134 -6.24 6.96 0.12
C LEU A 134 -5.44 7.97 1.00
N GLU A 135 -4.14 8.11 0.77
CA GLU A 135 -3.27 9.06 1.49
C GLU A 135 -2.97 10.35 0.68
N ILE A 136 -3.65 10.56 -0.44
CA ILE A 136 -3.61 11.77 -1.27
C ILE A 136 -5.03 12.30 -1.47
N PRO A 137 -5.23 13.52 -2.02
CA PRO A 137 -6.57 14.06 -2.22
C PRO A 137 -7.47 13.13 -3.02
N PHE A 138 -8.70 12.93 -2.56
CA PHE A 138 -9.70 12.06 -3.19
C PHE A 138 -10.02 12.51 -4.62
N GLU A 139 -10.00 13.82 -4.87
CA GLU A 139 -10.20 14.39 -6.20
C GLU A 139 -9.12 13.90 -7.17
N THR A 140 -7.88 13.78 -6.71
CA THR A 140 -6.76 13.26 -7.50
C THR A 140 -6.92 11.77 -7.76
N VAL A 141 -7.30 11.00 -6.73
CA VAL A 141 -7.56 9.55 -6.88
C VAL A 141 -8.66 9.30 -7.92
N ASP A 142 -9.79 10.03 -7.85
CA ASP A 142 -10.89 9.89 -8.82
C ASP A 142 -10.46 10.33 -10.24
N ALA A 143 -9.79 11.48 -10.36
CA ALA A 143 -9.37 11.99 -11.66
C ALA A 143 -8.42 11.01 -12.38
N ILE A 144 -7.47 10.42 -11.66
CA ILE A 144 -6.52 9.45 -12.23
C ILE A 144 -7.21 8.12 -12.52
N GLY A 145 -8.11 7.65 -11.65
CA GLY A 145 -8.90 6.45 -11.90
C GLY A 145 -9.75 6.56 -13.17
N ARG A 146 -10.45 7.69 -13.36
CA ARG A 146 -11.23 7.97 -14.58
C ARG A 146 -10.34 8.10 -15.83
N MET A 147 -9.17 8.71 -15.67
CA MET A 147 -8.22 8.83 -16.77
C MET A 147 -7.71 7.44 -17.19
N ALA A 148 -7.33 6.60 -16.24
CA ALA A 148 -6.94 5.21 -16.51
C ALA A 148 -8.07 4.44 -17.23
N LEU A 149 -9.31 4.56 -16.76
CA LEU A 149 -10.48 3.96 -17.42
C LEU A 149 -10.63 4.43 -18.89
N SER A 150 -10.42 5.72 -19.16
CA SER A 150 -10.55 6.27 -20.53
C SER A 150 -9.49 5.74 -21.52
N PHE A 151 -8.43 5.13 -21.02
CA PHE A 151 -7.36 4.49 -21.80
C PHE A 151 -7.33 2.97 -21.64
N ASP A 152 -8.39 2.37 -21.10
CA ASP A 152 -8.48 0.92 -20.83
C ASP A 152 -7.35 0.37 -19.94
N VAL A 153 -6.76 1.21 -19.08
CA VAL A 153 -5.74 0.80 -18.12
C VAL A 153 -6.40 0.37 -16.80
N PRO A 154 -6.16 -0.85 -16.35
CA PRO A 154 -6.77 -1.33 -15.09
C PRO A 154 -6.23 -0.58 -13.88
N VAL A 155 -7.09 -0.46 -12.86
CA VAL A 155 -6.76 0.19 -11.59
C VAL A 155 -6.89 -0.79 -10.43
N LEU A 156 -5.83 -0.88 -9.62
CA LEU A 156 -5.82 -1.49 -8.31
C LEU A 156 -5.94 -0.38 -7.27
N LEU A 157 -7.03 -0.38 -6.51
CA LEU A 157 -7.20 0.49 -5.35
C LEU A 157 -6.93 -0.30 -4.07
N ASN A 158 -5.92 0.10 -3.34
CA ASN A 158 -5.78 -0.25 -1.93
C ASN A 158 -6.55 0.80 -1.11
N ALA A 159 -7.77 0.48 -0.65
CA ALA A 159 -8.63 1.46 0.02
C ALA A 159 -8.18 1.74 1.47
N ALA A 160 -6.92 2.08 1.64
CA ALA A 160 -6.22 2.38 2.89
C ALA A 160 -5.69 3.84 2.92
N PRO A 161 -5.82 4.55 4.05
CA PRO A 161 -6.49 4.17 5.30
C PRO A 161 -8.01 4.03 5.15
N ALA A 162 -8.64 3.34 6.13
CA ALA A 162 -10.06 3.05 6.10
C ALA A 162 -10.93 4.30 5.91
N ALA A 163 -11.66 4.35 4.81
CA ALA A 163 -12.55 5.44 4.43
C ALA A 163 -13.72 4.94 3.59
N LYS A 164 -14.80 5.72 3.55
CA LYS A 164 -15.88 5.50 2.57
C LYS A 164 -15.46 6.09 1.25
N ILE A 165 -15.58 5.32 0.17
CA ILE A 165 -15.32 5.79 -1.18
C ILE A 165 -16.63 6.19 -1.89
N PRO A 166 -16.60 7.18 -2.81
CA PRO A 166 -17.77 7.56 -3.60
C PRO A 166 -18.27 6.39 -4.47
N LYS A 167 -19.59 6.28 -4.62
CA LYS A 167 -20.17 5.21 -5.45
C LYS A 167 -19.68 5.23 -6.91
N SER A 168 -19.40 6.41 -7.45
CA SER A 168 -18.90 6.58 -8.81
C SER A 168 -17.47 6.03 -9.03
N TRP A 169 -16.74 5.67 -7.97
CA TRP A 169 -15.42 5.08 -8.10
C TRP A 169 -15.48 3.61 -8.53
N TRP A 170 -16.59 2.93 -8.26
CA TRP A 170 -16.78 1.54 -8.70
C TRP A 170 -16.72 1.38 -10.22
N ASP A 171 -16.91 2.46 -10.98
CA ASP A 171 -16.85 2.43 -12.45
C ASP A 171 -15.43 2.15 -12.99
N TRP A 172 -14.38 2.51 -12.21
CA TRP A 172 -12.99 2.41 -12.64
C TRP A 172 -12.12 1.47 -11.76
N ILE A 173 -12.61 0.97 -10.63
CA ILE A 173 -11.88 0.02 -9.79
C ILE A 173 -11.96 -1.39 -10.39
N ASN A 174 -10.84 -1.93 -10.87
CA ASN A 174 -10.76 -3.31 -11.39
C ASN A 174 -10.35 -4.31 -10.31
N MET A 175 -9.49 -3.89 -9.40
CA MET A 175 -9.04 -4.68 -8.25
C MET A 175 -9.12 -3.83 -6.98
N LEU A 176 -9.71 -4.39 -5.95
CA LEU A 176 -9.80 -3.78 -4.62
C LEU A 176 -8.98 -4.62 -3.64
N VAL A 177 -8.04 -3.99 -2.95
CA VAL A 177 -7.30 -4.62 -1.83
C VAL A 177 -7.61 -3.86 -0.55
N VAL A 178 -8.05 -4.59 0.47
CA VAL A 178 -8.42 -4.06 1.79
C VAL A 178 -7.98 -5.03 2.88
N ASN A 179 -7.83 -4.52 4.11
CA ASN A 179 -7.79 -5.36 5.31
C ASN A 179 -9.18 -5.46 5.96
N GLU A 180 -9.28 -6.14 7.11
CA GLU A 180 -10.55 -6.32 7.84
C GLU A 180 -11.18 -4.96 8.22
N VAL A 181 -10.37 -3.99 8.67
CA VAL A 181 -10.85 -2.66 9.10
C VAL A 181 -11.39 -1.85 7.92
N GLU A 182 -10.69 -1.88 6.81
CA GLU A 182 -11.05 -1.19 5.57
C GLU A 182 -12.28 -1.82 4.93
N ALA A 183 -12.37 -3.16 4.93
CA ALA A 183 -13.55 -3.87 4.48
C ALA A 183 -14.78 -3.55 5.35
N CYS A 184 -14.63 -3.45 6.69
CA CYS A 184 -15.68 -2.97 7.58
C CYS A 184 -16.15 -1.55 7.21
N ALA A 185 -15.23 -0.63 6.92
CA ALA A 185 -15.57 0.76 6.57
C ALA A 185 -16.36 0.86 5.25
N LEU A 186 -16.05 -0.01 4.28
CA LEU A 186 -16.72 -0.04 2.98
C LEU A 186 -18.07 -0.75 3.00
N THR A 187 -18.19 -1.84 3.76
CA THR A 187 -19.41 -2.68 3.78
C THR A 187 -20.38 -2.34 4.90
N GLY A 188 -19.87 -1.77 5.99
CA GLY A 188 -20.61 -1.61 7.23
C GLY A 188 -20.77 -2.90 8.04
N LEU A 189 -20.13 -4.01 7.61
CA LEU A 189 -20.15 -5.30 8.29
C LEU A 189 -19.00 -5.38 9.30
N GLU A 190 -19.25 -5.95 10.47
CA GLU A 190 -18.19 -6.29 11.40
C GLU A 190 -17.54 -7.61 10.99
N ILE A 191 -16.21 -7.65 10.90
CA ILE A 191 -15.44 -8.82 10.48
C ILE A 191 -14.66 -9.34 11.69
N GLN A 192 -15.14 -10.44 12.28
CA GLN A 192 -14.50 -11.08 13.45
C GLN A 192 -13.85 -12.43 13.09
N ASN A 193 -14.28 -13.03 11.99
CA ASN A 193 -13.83 -14.36 11.56
C ASN A 193 -13.76 -14.43 10.01
N PRO A 194 -13.17 -15.49 9.44
CA PRO A 194 -13.06 -15.63 7.99
C PRO A 194 -14.41 -15.69 7.26
N GLN A 195 -15.46 -16.20 7.88
CA GLN A 195 -16.80 -16.28 7.28
C GLN A 195 -17.41 -14.89 7.12
N ASP A 196 -17.21 -13.99 8.08
CA ASP A 196 -17.63 -12.58 7.95
C ASP A 196 -16.88 -11.90 6.80
N ALA A 197 -15.58 -12.21 6.64
CA ALA A 197 -14.77 -11.71 5.54
C ALA A 197 -15.25 -12.22 4.18
N GLU A 198 -15.72 -13.46 4.08
CA GLU A 198 -16.33 -14.00 2.85
C GLU A 198 -17.60 -13.23 2.47
N ILE A 199 -18.46 -12.92 3.45
CA ILE A 199 -19.68 -12.13 3.24
C ILE A 199 -19.32 -10.72 2.77
N ALA A 200 -18.32 -10.08 3.41
CA ALA A 200 -17.84 -8.77 3.01
C ALA A 200 -17.25 -8.79 1.60
N ALA A 201 -16.43 -9.81 1.26
CA ALA A 201 -15.86 -9.96 -0.07
C ALA A 201 -16.94 -10.12 -1.16
N GLN A 202 -17.97 -10.91 -0.91
CA GLN A 202 -19.10 -11.04 -1.84
C GLN A 202 -19.87 -9.73 -2.02
N GLN A 203 -20.10 -8.99 -0.94
CA GLN A 203 -20.76 -7.68 -1.03
C GLN A 203 -19.95 -6.70 -1.87
N LEU A 204 -18.61 -6.65 -1.68
CA LEU A 204 -17.71 -5.79 -2.46
C LEU A 204 -17.59 -6.27 -3.91
N HIS A 205 -17.61 -7.59 -4.15
CA HIS A 205 -17.55 -8.18 -5.50
C HIS A 205 -18.77 -7.80 -6.37
N ASN A 206 -19.91 -7.46 -5.79
CA ASN A 206 -21.03 -6.92 -6.55
C ASN A 206 -20.72 -5.57 -7.25
N HIS A 207 -19.63 -4.90 -6.84
CA HIS A 207 -19.21 -3.60 -7.35
C HIS A 207 -17.84 -3.61 -8.03
N CYS A 208 -16.99 -4.59 -7.72
CA CYS A 208 -15.62 -4.69 -8.23
C CYS A 208 -15.32 -6.12 -8.69
N GLN A 209 -14.68 -6.26 -9.86
CA GLN A 209 -14.42 -7.57 -10.46
C GLN A 209 -13.52 -8.48 -9.59
N ASN A 210 -12.54 -7.89 -8.91
CA ASN A 210 -11.56 -8.63 -8.11
C ASN A 210 -11.43 -7.97 -6.74
N VAL A 211 -11.72 -8.71 -5.68
CA VAL A 211 -11.62 -8.25 -4.29
C VAL A 211 -10.65 -9.15 -3.55
N LEU A 212 -9.66 -8.52 -2.90
CA LEU A 212 -8.73 -9.19 -2.00
C LEU A 212 -8.85 -8.60 -0.60
N ILE A 213 -9.13 -9.47 0.39
CA ILE A 213 -9.15 -9.07 1.80
C ILE A 213 -7.97 -9.73 2.50
N THR A 214 -7.02 -8.92 2.98
CA THR A 214 -5.90 -9.42 3.80
C THR A 214 -6.36 -9.63 5.23
N LEU A 215 -6.08 -10.80 5.79
CA LEU A 215 -6.54 -11.27 7.10
C LEU A 215 -5.38 -11.53 8.07
N GLY A 216 -4.25 -10.84 7.89
CA GLY A 216 -3.05 -10.98 8.70
C GLY A 216 -2.56 -12.43 8.78
N GLU A 217 -2.48 -13.01 9.97
CA GLU A 217 -2.03 -14.38 10.19
C GLU A 217 -2.97 -15.46 9.62
N LYS A 218 -4.17 -15.08 9.18
CA LYS A 218 -5.12 -15.97 8.53
C LYS A 218 -4.95 -15.99 7.00
N GLY A 219 -4.09 -15.15 6.44
CA GLY A 219 -3.78 -15.10 5.00
C GLY A 219 -4.60 -14.10 4.21
N VAL A 220 -5.08 -14.48 3.04
CA VAL A 220 -5.77 -13.60 2.10
C VAL A 220 -7.00 -14.30 1.52
N LEU A 221 -8.08 -13.55 1.41
CA LEU A 221 -9.30 -13.97 0.76
C LEU A 221 -9.38 -13.29 -0.61
N LEU A 222 -9.42 -14.08 -1.67
CA LEU A 222 -9.64 -13.63 -3.04
C LEU A 222 -11.06 -13.96 -3.46
N CYS A 223 -11.82 -12.96 -3.94
CA CYS A 223 -13.15 -13.12 -4.48
C CYS A 223 -13.22 -12.51 -5.89
N ASN A 224 -13.54 -13.32 -6.88
CA ASN A 224 -13.69 -12.94 -8.28
C ASN A 224 -14.74 -13.82 -8.99
N ALA A 225 -14.81 -13.78 -10.32
CA ALA A 225 -15.75 -14.61 -11.11
C ALA A 225 -15.57 -16.11 -10.92
N GLU A 226 -14.40 -16.58 -10.46
CA GLU A 226 -14.13 -17.99 -10.15
C GLU A 226 -14.67 -18.40 -8.77
N GLY A 227 -15.16 -17.45 -7.98
CA GLY A 227 -15.66 -17.64 -6.63
C GLY A 227 -14.70 -17.13 -5.55
N ILE A 228 -14.86 -17.65 -4.33
CA ILE A 228 -14.04 -17.28 -3.19
C ILE A 228 -12.94 -18.31 -3.00
N GLN A 229 -11.72 -17.83 -2.84
CA GLN A 229 -10.52 -18.63 -2.58
C GLN A 229 -9.81 -18.07 -1.33
N HIS A 230 -9.47 -18.95 -0.40
CA HIS A 230 -8.70 -18.58 0.79
C HIS A 230 -7.26 -19.06 0.65
N LEU A 231 -6.34 -18.12 0.52
CA LEU A 231 -4.90 -18.37 0.50
C LEU A 231 -4.37 -18.30 1.93
N GLN A 232 -3.92 -19.44 2.45
CA GLN A 232 -3.43 -19.54 3.83
C GLN A 232 -2.17 -18.70 4.05
N ALA A 233 -2.02 -18.11 5.25
CA ALA A 233 -0.80 -17.41 5.61
C ALA A 233 0.37 -18.40 5.80
N TYR A 234 1.57 -17.92 5.53
CA TYR A 234 2.80 -18.62 5.87
C TYR A 234 3.12 -18.44 7.36
N ARG A 235 3.41 -19.53 8.05
CA ARG A 235 3.79 -19.47 9.48
C ARG A 235 5.22 -18.99 9.62
N VAL A 236 5.39 -17.82 10.21
CA VAL A 236 6.68 -17.15 10.39
C VAL A 236 6.81 -16.54 11.77
N ARG A 237 8.05 -16.24 12.17
CA ARG A 237 8.30 -15.44 13.37
C ARG A 237 8.11 -13.97 13.03
N VAL A 238 7.08 -13.35 13.57
CA VAL A 238 6.79 -11.92 13.38
C VAL A 238 7.73 -11.08 14.25
N VAL A 239 8.41 -10.11 13.61
CA VAL A 239 9.21 -9.06 14.24
C VAL A 239 8.48 -7.73 14.15
N SER A 240 7.93 -7.39 12.96
CA SER A 240 7.16 -6.16 12.74
C SER A 240 6.15 -6.40 11.63
N THR A 241 4.94 -5.85 11.75
CA THR A 241 3.92 -5.90 10.70
C THR A 241 3.88 -4.64 9.85
N LEU A 242 4.78 -3.67 10.13
CA LEU A 242 4.84 -2.39 9.43
C LEU A 242 5.15 -2.61 7.94
N GLY A 243 4.31 -2.04 7.07
CA GLY A 243 4.50 -2.13 5.62
C GLY A 243 4.16 -3.48 4.97
N ALA A 244 3.72 -4.50 5.75
CA ALA A 244 3.39 -5.82 5.18
C ALA A 244 2.24 -5.77 4.17
N GLY A 245 1.22 -4.95 4.43
CA GLY A 245 0.13 -4.69 3.48
C GLY A 245 0.63 -4.01 2.20
N ASP A 246 1.56 -3.08 2.32
CA ASP A 246 2.16 -2.41 1.16
C ASP A 246 3.06 -3.35 0.36
N ALA A 247 3.83 -4.22 1.04
CA ALA A 247 4.58 -5.30 0.38
C ALA A 247 3.64 -6.21 -0.41
N PHE A 248 2.50 -6.61 0.20
CA PHE A 248 1.48 -7.40 -0.48
C PHE A 248 0.98 -6.70 -1.75
N VAL A 249 0.54 -5.45 -1.65
CA VAL A 249 -0.02 -4.70 -2.78
C VAL A 249 1.00 -4.49 -3.90
N GLY A 250 2.22 -4.08 -3.57
CA GLY A 250 3.28 -3.85 -4.55
C GLY A 250 3.66 -5.12 -5.30
N VAL A 251 3.79 -6.25 -4.59
CA VAL A 251 4.12 -7.55 -5.19
C VAL A 251 2.94 -8.09 -6.00
N LEU A 252 1.71 -7.97 -5.50
CA LEU A 252 0.50 -8.32 -6.24
C LEU A 252 0.46 -7.59 -7.59
N ALA A 253 0.70 -6.29 -7.58
CA ALA A 253 0.72 -5.47 -8.78
C ALA A 253 1.81 -5.92 -9.77
N ALA A 254 3.03 -6.17 -9.27
CA ALA A 254 4.16 -6.61 -10.09
C ALA A 254 3.91 -7.96 -10.77
N GLU A 255 3.44 -8.94 -10.01
CA GLU A 255 3.17 -10.28 -10.50
C GLU A 255 1.97 -10.32 -11.45
N TRP A 256 0.90 -9.57 -11.11
CA TRP A 256 -0.26 -9.50 -11.97
C TRP A 256 0.05 -8.86 -13.34
N VAL A 257 0.79 -7.77 -13.38
CA VAL A 257 1.21 -7.13 -14.66
C VAL A 257 2.01 -8.11 -15.52
N ARG A 258 2.84 -8.94 -14.89
CA ARG A 258 3.71 -9.87 -15.59
C ARG A 258 2.99 -11.11 -16.13
N HIS A 259 2.06 -11.65 -15.36
CA HIS A 259 1.47 -12.97 -15.62
C HIS A 259 -0.02 -12.95 -15.95
N GLN A 260 -0.74 -11.89 -15.62
CA GLN A 260 -2.21 -11.75 -15.74
C GLN A 260 -2.98 -12.88 -15.02
N ASP A 261 -2.35 -13.49 -14.02
CA ASP A 261 -2.92 -14.53 -13.14
C ASP A 261 -3.03 -13.95 -11.72
N LEU A 262 -4.25 -13.58 -11.34
CA LEU A 262 -4.49 -12.92 -10.05
C LEU A 262 -4.27 -13.84 -8.86
N ARG A 263 -4.58 -15.13 -9.01
CA ARG A 263 -4.36 -16.11 -7.95
C ARG A 263 -2.88 -16.30 -7.70
N GLN A 264 -2.11 -16.55 -8.75
CA GLN A 264 -0.64 -16.68 -8.66
C GLN A 264 -0.02 -15.41 -8.08
N ALA A 265 -0.46 -14.23 -8.54
CA ALA A 265 0.01 -12.95 -8.02
C ALA A 265 -0.29 -12.79 -6.53
N ALA A 266 -1.49 -13.15 -6.08
CA ALA A 266 -1.87 -13.10 -4.66
C ALA A 266 -1.08 -14.09 -3.80
N GLU A 267 -0.77 -15.30 -4.31
CA GLU A 267 0.09 -16.29 -3.62
C GLU A 267 1.51 -15.73 -3.42
N GLN A 268 2.12 -15.12 -4.44
CA GLN A 268 3.44 -14.51 -4.33
C GLN A 268 3.43 -13.28 -3.41
N ALA A 269 2.39 -12.44 -3.48
CA ALA A 269 2.20 -11.31 -2.62
C ALA A 269 2.07 -11.70 -1.14
N ASN A 270 1.28 -12.74 -0.84
CA ASN A 270 1.13 -13.30 0.50
C ASN A 270 2.47 -13.83 1.05
N ARG A 271 3.26 -14.48 0.21
CA ARG A 271 4.59 -14.98 0.54
C ARG A 271 5.57 -13.84 0.84
N ALA A 272 5.58 -12.80 0.01
CA ALA A 272 6.42 -11.63 0.21
C ALA A 272 6.06 -10.85 1.49
N ALA A 273 4.77 -10.66 1.75
CA ALA A 273 4.29 -10.05 2.98
C ALA A 273 4.69 -10.85 4.23
N ALA A 274 4.59 -12.18 4.18
CA ALA A 274 5.03 -13.04 5.27
C ALA A 274 6.57 -13.01 5.47
N ALA A 275 7.35 -12.79 4.41
CA ALA A 275 8.79 -12.59 4.54
C ALA A 275 9.13 -11.23 5.15
N SER A 276 8.41 -10.16 4.79
CA SER A 276 8.67 -8.81 5.29
C SER A 276 8.45 -8.72 6.81
N VAL A 277 7.43 -9.37 7.36
CA VAL A 277 7.14 -9.29 8.81
C VAL A 277 8.22 -9.90 9.72
N GLN A 278 9.21 -10.60 9.16
CA GLN A 278 10.34 -11.16 9.90
C GLN A 278 11.49 -10.16 10.13
N ARG A 279 11.36 -8.95 9.60
CA ARG A 279 12.35 -7.87 9.71
C ARG A 279 11.68 -6.61 10.26
N SER A 280 12.45 -5.71 10.86
CA SER A 280 11.95 -4.41 11.32
C SER A 280 11.94 -3.40 10.18
N GLY A 281 10.98 -2.47 10.21
CA GLY A 281 10.81 -1.40 9.23
C GLY A 281 9.88 -1.78 8.08
N ALA A 282 9.50 -0.79 7.25
CA ALA A 282 8.68 -0.99 6.06
C ALA A 282 9.56 -1.37 4.85
N GLN A 283 10.02 -0.41 4.07
CA GLN A 283 10.77 -0.64 2.82
C GLN A 283 12.03 -1.49 3.01
N VAL A 284 12.74 -1.32 4.12
CA VAL A 284 13.96 -2.09 4.44
C VAL A 284 13.69 -3.58 4.73
N SER A 285 12.44 -3.94 5.02
CA SER A 285 12.03 -5.33 5.27
C SER A 285 11.67 -6.08 3.98
N TYR A 286 11.45 -5.37 2.88
CA TYR A 286 10.99 -5.98 1.63
C TYR A 286 12.05 -6.86 1.00
N VAL A 287 11.61 -7.97 0.46
CA VAL A 287 12.47 -9.00 -0.13
C VAL A 287 12.35 -9.03 -1.64
N ARG A 288 13.44 -9.40 -2.31
CA ARG A 288 13.45 -9.69 -3.74
C ARG A 288 13.04 -11.14 -4.01
N PRO A 289 12.53 -11.49 -5.19
CA PRO A 289 12.13 -12.87 -5.51
C PRO A 289 13.22 -13.93 -5.24
N ASN A 290 14.48 -13.59 -5.54
CA ASN A 290 15.61 -14.50 -5.32
C ASN A 290 15.97 -14.73 -3.85
N GLU A 291 15.55 -13.86 -2.93
CA GLU A 291 15.75 -14.02 -1.49
C GLU A 291 14.75 -15.00 -0.86
N LEU A 292 13.61 -15.22 -1.52
CA LEU A 292 12.61 -16.19 -1.05
C LEU A 292 13.02 -17.65 -1.29
N GLY A 293 13.84 -17.95 -2.31
CA GLY A 293 14.24 -19.32 -2.65
C GLY A 293 13.05 -20.28 -2.72
N ASN A 294 13.23 -21.50 -2.17
CA ASN A 294 12.14 -22.48 -2.02
C ASN A 294 11.32 -22.30 -0.74
N TRP A 295 11.42 -21.16 -0.08
CA TRP A 295 10.74 -20.88 1.18
C TRP A 295 9.21 -20.91 1.02
N GLY A 296 8.55 -21.71 1.85
CA GLY A 296 7.09 -21.88 1.81
C GLY A 296 6.54 -22.76 0.69
N VAL A 297 7.40 -23.42 -0.11
CA VAL A 297 7.00 -24.48 -1.06
C VAL A 297 7.12 -25.82 -0.33
N SER A 298 6.02 -26.29 0.25
CA SER A 298 5.90 -27.64 0.84
C SER A 298 4.87 -28.44 0.07
#